data_b08d34855d66b873aa5115ef96e062b4
#
_entry.id   b08d34855d66b873aa5115ef96e062b4
#
_cell.length_a   1.000
_cell.length_b   1.000
_cell.length_c   1.000
_cell.angle_alpha   90.00
_cell.angle_beta   90.00
_cell.angle_gamma   90.00
#
_symmetry.space_group_name_H-M   'P 1'
#
loop_
_entity.id
_entity.type
_entity.pdbx_description
1 polymer ?
#
loop_
_entity_poly.entity_id
_entity_poly.type
_entity_poly.pdbx_seq_one_letter_code
_entity_poly.pdbx_strand_id
1 'polypeptide(L)'
;KGIPVILAAWFAPNWAIIGERAEGVNLDGSRGNQLDQSKKEEIYRSITSYIEFLKEEYGVETVLFSFNESDLGIDVRQTPEEHDQLIRELGSLFKNAGLNTKLLLGDTADANGWDFTRTASLNPESIPYIGGVSFHSWRGWSQKNLLEWYDIANRVGQPLFVGEGSIDAGAWRYPQIFDEPSYALEEIRIYLKILKFAQPISILQWQLTSDYSVLSGGGIYGNDDKLKPTQRFFNIKQLGKTPSGLRSIPVTSNQESLTAAAFGSKERGQYALHLVNKGGKRPIEVNGIPSSIPAFNVYVTDQNNSFKRIKKVQVSNGKLNLFAEGGSFISLFSVDDCLTR
;
A
#
# COMPACT_ATOMS: atom_id res chain seq x y z
N LYS A 1 20.92 -5.91 -5.00
CA LYS A 1 20.09 -6.76 -4.14
C LYS A 1 18.81 -7.23 -4.82
N GLY A 2 18.55 -6.83 -6.08
CA GLY A 2 17.38 -7.22 -6.86
C GLY A 2 16.04 -6.65 -6.34
N ILE A 3 16.08 -5.54 -5.60
CA ILE A 3 14.88 -4.85 -5.12
C ILE A 3 14.34 -3.96 -6.24
N PRO A 4 13.10 -4.14 -6.70
CA PRO A 4 12.52 -3.28 -7.71
C PRO A 4 12.35 -1.84 -7.18
N VAL A 5 12.62 -0.85 -8.04
CA VAL A 5 12.53 0.57 -7.72
C VAL A 5 11.41 1.20 -8.51
N ILE A 6 10.50 1.90 -7.84
CA ILE A 6 9.47 2.74 -8.43
C ILE A 6 9.94 4.19 -8.29
N LEU A 7 9.91 4.95 -9.37
CA LEU A 7 10.25 6.37 -9.38
C LEU A 7 8.95 7.18 -9.39
N ALA A 8 8.68 7.90 -8.30
CA ALA A 8 7.55 8.82 -8.19
C ALA A 8 8.08 10.26 -8.21
N ALA A 9 7.65 11.04 -9.19
CA ALA A 9 8.00 12.45 -9.29
C ALA A 9 6.98 13.30 -8.53
N TRP A 10 7.46 14.04 -7.52
CA TRP A 10 6.62 14.94 -6.73
C TRP A 10 6.53 16.32 -7.37
N PHE A 11 7.66 16.84 -7.85
CA PHE A 11 7.80 18.19 -8.36
C PHE A 11 8.15 18.16 -9.84
N ALA A 12 7.61 19.10 -10.60
CA ALA A 12 8.10 19.45 -11.91
C ALA A 12 8.90 20.78 -11.82
N PRO A 13 9.96 20.98 -12.60
CA PRO A 13 10.68 22.24 -12.63
C PRO A 13 9.79 23.37 -13.16
N ASN A 14 10.06 24.63 -12.78
CA ASN A 14 9.21 25.77 -13.14
C ASN A 14 9.00 25.95 -14.64
N TRP A 15 10.00 25.54 -15.46
CA TRP A 15 9.86 25.60 -16.91
C TRP A 15 8.85 24.59 -17.49
N ALA A 16 8.51 23.54 -16.73
CA ALA A 16 7.66 22.44 -17.16
C ALA A 16 6.18 22.61 -16.73
N ILE A 17 5.83 23.65 -15.99
CA ILE A 17 4.50 23.90 -15.46
C ILE A 17 3.88 25.16 -16.07
N ILE A 18 2.55 25.24 -16.04
CA ILE A 18 1.80 26.42 -16.44
C ILE A 18 1.70 27.36 -15.23
N GLY A 19 2.12 28.62 -15.44
CA GLY A 19 2.04 29.67 -14.43
C GLY A 19 3.14 29.59 -13.36
N GLU A 20 2.94 30.33 -12.28
CA GLU A 20 3.80 30.28 -11.11
C GLU A 20 3.49 29.03 -10.27
N ARG A 21 4.50 28.53 -9.54
CA ARG A 21 4.31 27.37 -8.68
C ARG A 21 3.25 27.66 -7.62
N ALA A 22 2.22 26.84 -7.59
CA ALA A 22 1.15 26.96 -6.61
C ALA A 22 1.64 26.58 -5.21
N GLU A 23 1.38 27.44 -4.23
CA GLU A 23 1.59 27.17 -2.83
C GLU A 23 0.25 26.80 -2.17
N GLY A 24 0.05 25.50 -1.90
CA GLY A 24 -1.16 25.01 -1.25
C GLY A 24 -2.37 24.88 -2.19
N VAL A 25 -3.53 25.37 -1.77
CA VAL A 25 -4.80 25.26 -2.51
C VAL A 25 -5.04 26.52 -3.33
N ASN A 26 -5.31 26.38 -4.62
CA ASN A 26 -5.65 27.45 -5.52
C ASN A 26 -7.05 28.05 -5.21
N LEU A 27 -7.35 29.23 -5.78
CA LEU A 27 -8.65 29.91 -5.58
C LEU A 27 -9.85 29.08 -6.06
N ASP A 28 -9.66 28.22 -7.04
CA ASP A 28 -10.68 27.30 -7.57
C ASP A 28 -10.79 25.99 -6.76
N GLY A 29 -10.05 25.85 -5.66
CA GLY A 29 -10.02 24.66 -4.82
C GLY A 29 -9.09 23.55 -5.32
N SER A 30 -8.47 23.72 -6.50
CA SER A 30 -7.47 22.78 -7.02
C SER A 30 -6.12 22.94 -6.30
N ARG A 31 -5.21 21.98 -6.52
CA ARG A 31 -3.83 22.04 -6.03
C ARG A 31 -2.86 21.83 -7.18
N GLY A 32 -1.60 22.22 -6.96
CA GLY A 32 -0.52 22.02 -7.90
C GLY A 32 -0.73 22.70 -9.25
N ASN A 33 0.16 22.44 -10.16
CA ASN A 33 0.17 23.04 -11.50
C ASN A 33 0.01 21.95 -12.57
N GLN A 34 -0.70 22.29 -13.65
CA GLN A 34 -0.68 21.48 -14.85
C GLN A 34 0.68 21.54 -15.54
N LEU A 35 1.08 20.44 -16.16
CA LEU A 35 2.25 20.44 -17.04
C LEU A 35 1.99 21.25 -18.30
N ASP A 36 3.00 22.02 -18.74
CA ASP A 36 2.93 22.79 -19.97
C ASP A 36 2.98 21.85 -21.18
N GLN A 37 1.82 21.63 -21.80
CA GLN A 37 1.68 20.71 -22.95
C GLN A 37 2.49 21.19 -24.17
N SER A 38 2.84 22.49 -24.25
CA SER A 38 3.71 22.99 -25.34
C SER A 38 5.15 22.53 -25.15
N LYS A 39 5.55 22.10 -23.97
CA LYS A 39 6.89 21.57 -23.61
C LYS A 39 6.90 20.07 -23.34
N LYS A 40 5.83 19.41 -23.69
CA LYS A 40 5.63 17.98 -23.43
C LYS A 40 6.82 17.12 -23.85
N GLU A 41 7.37 17.33 -25.03
CA GLU A 41 8.52 16.57 -25.54
C GLU A 41 9.76 16.76 -24.67
N GLU A 42 10.01 17.97 -24.19
CA GLU A 42 11.15 18.26 -23.30
C GLU A 42 10.97 17.62 -21.93
N ILE A 43 9.73 17.66 -21.39
CA ILE A 43 9.36 17.02 -20.13
C ILE A 43 9.60 15.50 -20.22
N TYR A 44 9.11 14.87 -21.27
CA TYR A 44 9.24 13.42 -21.46
C TYR A 44 10.68 13.01 -21.68
N ARG A 45 11.44 13.80 -22.45
CA ARG A 45 12.88 13.58 -22.62
C ARG A 45 13.65 13.69 -21.32
N SER A 46 13.34 14.70 -20.49
CA SER A 46 13.97 14.89 -19.18
C SER A 46 13.74 13.68 -18.27
N ILE A 47 12.51 13.16 -18.21
CA ILE A 47 12.17 11.96 -17.43
C ILE A 47 12.94 10.74 -17.96
N THR A 48 12.91 10.53 -19.27
CA THR A 48 13.58 9.41 -19.92
C THR A 48 15.08 9.43 -19.65
N SER A 49 15.73 10.58 -19.87
CA SER A 49 17.17 10.74 -19.65
C SER A 49 17.58 10.52 -18.18
N TYR A 50 16.72 10.86 -17.22
CA TYR A 50 16.98 10.57 -15.81
C TYR A 50 16.96 9.06 -15.52
N ILE A 51 16.00 8.33 -16.11
CA ILE A 51 15.92 6.87 -15.96
C ILE A 51 17.12 6.19 -16.64
N GLU A 52 17.51 6.67 -17.85
CA GLU A 52 18.72 6.21 -18.54
C GLU A 52 19.98 6.45 -17.68
N PHE A 53 20.12 7.65 -17.10
CA PHE A 53 21.21 7.98 -16.19
C PHE A 53 21.27 7.02 -14.99
N LEU A 54 20.14 6.72 -14.33
CA LEU A 54 20.12 5.78 -13.22
C LEU A 54 20.54 4.37 -13.65
N LYS A 55 20.16 3.97 -14.85
CA LYS A 55 20.51 2.67 -15.42
C LYS A 55 21.99 2.58 -15.77
N GLU A 56 22.54 3.60 -16.41
CA GLU A 56 23.94 3.65 -16.89
C GLU A 56 24.94 3.83 -15.74
N GLU A 57 24.68 4.79 -14.85
CA GLU A 57 25.62 5.15 -13.79
C GLU A 57 25.55 4.24 -12.56
N TYR A 58 24.32 3.74 -12.24
CA TYR A 58 24.10 2.98 -11.02
C TYR A 58 23.64 1.53 -11.25
N GLY A 59 23.41 1.13 -12.49
CA GLY A 59 22.86 -0.19 -12.82
C GLY A 59 21.42 -0.38 -12.31
N VAL A 60 20.68 0.71 -12.10
CA VAL A 60 19.32 0.71 -11.56
C VAL A 60 18.33 1.19 -12.62
N GLU A 61 17.70 0.27 -13.33
CA GLU A 61 16.54 0.60 -14.15
C GLU A 61 15.28 0.57 -13.29
N THR A 62 14.54 1.68 -13.22
CA THR A 62 13.28 1.73 -12.50
C THR A 62 12.23 0.86 -13.18
N VAL A 63 11.44 0.13 -12.42
CA VAL A 63 10.39 -0.74 -13.01
C VAL A 63 9.14 0.05 -13.37
N LEU A 64 8.81 1.09 -12.60
CA LEU A 64 7.64 1.94 -12.79
C LEU A 64 8.00 3.41 -12.60
N PHE A 65 7.25 4.28 -13.29
CA PHE A 65 7.27 5.73 -13.13
C PHE A 65 5.86 6.26 -12.92
N SER A 66 5.71 7.27 -12.05
CA SER A 66 4.48 8.05 -11.84
C SER A 66 4.76 9.51 -11.51
N PHE A 67 3.73 10.36 -11.63
CA PHE A 67 3.63 11.59 -10.86
C PHE A 67 2.81 11.31 -9.61
N ASN A 68 3.39 11.64 -8.45
CA ASN A 68 2.76 11.40 -7.14
C ASN A 68 1.49 12.24 -6.98
N GLU A 69 0.38 11.59 -6.61
CA GLU A 69 -0.91 12.24 -6.29
C GLU A 69 -1.38 13.27 -7.32
N SER A 70 -1.15 13.00 -8.61
CA SER A 70 -1.48 13.97 -9.67
C SER A 70 -2.99 14.14 -9.89
N ASP A 71 -3.82 13.26 -9.36
CA ASP A 71 -5.28 13.40 -9.30
C ASP A 71 -5.73 14.55 -8.40
N LEU A 72 -5.10 14.71 -7.24
CA LEU A 72 -5.33 15.80 -6.30
C LEU A 72 -4.49 17.03 -6.65
N GLY A 73 -3.34 16.82 -7.27
CA GLY A 73 -2.39 17.87 -7.62
C GLY A 73 -1.62 18.38 -6.41
N ILE A 74 -0.88 17.51 -5.71
CA ILE A 74 0.00 17.99 -4.62
C ILE A 74 0.99 19.01 -5.16
N ASP A 75 1.64 18.72 -6.29
CA ASP A 75 2.53 19.61 -7.03
C ASP A 75 2.27 19.58 -8.52
N VAL A 76 2.19 18.39 -9.12
CA VAL A 76 1.79 18.20 -10.52
C VAL A 76 0.32 17.75 -10.53
N ARG A 77 -0.50 18.46 -11.29
CA ARG A 77 -1.91 18.12 -11.49
C ARG A 77 -2.16 17.63 -12.91
N GLN A 78 -2.95 16.57 -13.02
CA GLN A 78 -3.40 16.00 -14.28
C GLN A 78 -4.92 15.75 -14.26
N THR A 79 -5.56 15.89 -15.42
CA THR A 79 -6.89 15.31 -15.64
C THR A 79 -6.76 13.81 -15.96
N PRO A 80 -7.85 13.02 -15.90
CA PRO A 80 -7.85 11.63 -16.37
C PRO A 80 -7.35 11.48 -17.81
N GLU A 81 -7.66 12.44 -18.70
CA GLU A 81 -7.25 12.45 -20.11
C GLU A 81 -5.77 12.75 -20.27
N GLU A 82 -5.24 13.70 -19.50
CA GLU A 82 -3.80 14.02 -19.46
C GLU A 82 -2.99 12.85 -18.91
N HIS A 83 -3.51 12.15 -17.89
CA HIS A 83 -2.89 10.94 -17.35
C HIS A 83 -2.87 9.80 -18.39
N ASP A 84 -3.97 9.57 -19.10
CA ASP A 84 -4.03 8.61 -20.21
C ASP A 84 -3.03 8.96 -21.31
N GLN A 85 -2.97 10.23 -21.71
CA GLN A 85 -2.02 10.70 -22.72
C GLN A 85 -0.57 10.49 -22.29
N LEU A 86 -0.23 10.84 -21.04
CA LEU A 86 1.08 10.60 -20.47
C LEU A 86 1.47 9.13 -20.57
N ILE A 87 0.58 8.23 -20.17
CA ILE A 87 0.84 6.77 -20.20
C ILE A 87 1.18 6.31 -21.62
N ARG A 88 0.41 6.70 -22.62
CA ARG A 88 0.64 6.30 -24.02
C ARG A 88 1.93 6.88 -24.58
N GLU A 89 2.12 8.17 -24.44
CA GLU A 89 3.21 8.87 -25.10
C GLU A 89 4.56 8.63 -24.40
N LEU A 90 4.63 8.78 -23.09
CA LEU A 90 5.86 8.52 -22.33
C LEU A 90 6.20 7.03 -22.32
N GLY A 91 5.20 6.15 -22.21
CA GLY A 91 5.40 4.71 -22.31
C GLY A 91 5.95 4.27 -23.69
N SER A 92 5.46 4.89 -24.77
CA SER A 92 6.01 4.69 -26.11
C SER A 92 7.47 5.18 -26.20
N LEU A 93 7.77 6.34 -25.59
CA LEU A 93 9.12 6.88 -25.58
C LEU A 93 10.09 5.96 -24.81
N PHE A 94 9.70 5.46 -23.64
CA PHE A 94 10.50 4.48 -22.87
C PHE A 94 10.81 3.24 -23.71
N LYS A 95 9.80 2.69 -24.36
CA LYS A 95 9.96 1.54 -25.24
C LYS A 95 10.95 1.82 -26.39
N ASN A 96 10.84 2.98 -27.04
CA ASN A 96 11.73 3.39 -28.12
C ASN A 96 13.17 3.64 -27.65
N ALA A 97 13.36 4.07 -26.40
CA ALA A 97 14.65 4.22 -25.76
C ALA A 97 15.26 2.89 -25.24
N GLY A 98 14.56 1.76 -25.44
CA GLY A 98 15.04 0.45 -24.95
C GLY A 98 14.96 0.26 -23.43
N LEU A 99 14.07 1.02 -22.78
CA LEU A 99 13.78 0.89 -21.35
C LEU A 99 12.65 -0.13 -21.13
N ASN A 100 12.77 -0.92 -20.06
CA ASN A 100 11.71 -1.81 -19.59
C ASN A 100 10.75 -1.12 -18.61
N THR A 101 11.07 0.10 -18.19
CA THR A 101 10.24 0.94 -17.32
C THR A 101 8.85 1.13 -17.91
N LYS A 102 7.81 0.93 -17.09
CA LYS A 102 6.42 1.19 -17.45
C LYS A 102 5.82 2.28 -16.56
N LEU A 103 4.59 2.69 -16.89
CA LEU A 103 3.86 3.68 -16.13
C LEU A 103 3.05 3.02 -15.01
N LEU A 104 2.97 3.70 -13.87
CA LEU A 104 2.09 3.35 -12.76
C LEU A 104 0.75 4.07 -12.99
N LEU A 105 -0.31 3.30 -13.18
CA LEU A 105 -1.66 3.84 -13.34
C LEU A 105 -2.21 4.30 -11.99
N GLY A 106 -2.61 5.54 -11.90
CA GLY A 106 -3.15 6.16 -10.70
C GLY A 106 -2.06 6.81 -9.86
N ASP A 107 -1.56 6.14 -8.82
CA ASP A 107 -0.75 6.71 -7.75
C ASP A 107 -1.49 7.88 -7.07
N THR A 108 -2.80 7.64 -6.86
CA THR A 108 -3.76 8.66 -6.43
C THR A 108 -3.65 8.96 -4.94
N ALA A 109 -4.01 10.18 -4.56
CA ALA A 109 -3.92 10.70 -3.20
C ALA A 109 -4.69 9.87 -2.16
N ASP A 110 -5.74 9.17 -2.58
CA ASP A 110 -6.46 8.23 -1.71
C ASP A 110 -7.33 7.23 -2.51
N ALA A 111 -7.97 6.30 -1.80
CA ALA A 111 -8.78 5.27 -2.45
C ALA A 111 -10.08 5.79 -3.08
N ASN A 112 -10.47 7.07 -2.88
CA ASN A 112 -11.59 7.67 -3.62
C ASN A 112 -11.21 7.98 -5.07
N GLY A 113 -9.92 8.13 -5.38
CA GLY A 113 -9.40 8.53 -6.69
C GLY A 113 -9.49 7.47 -7.79
N TRP A 114 -10.21 6.37 -7.59
CA TRP A 114 -10.29 5.28 -8.59
C TRP A 114 -10.82 5.75 -9.96
N ASP A 115 -11.70 6.73 -9.97
CA ASP A 115 -12.30 7.27 -11.21
C ASP A 115 -11.27 7.98 -12.10
N PHE A 116 -10.24 8.57 -11.52
CA PHE A 116 -9.11 9.18 -12.22
C PHE A 116 -8.42 8.19 -13.19
N THR A 117 -8.40 6.92 -12.84
CA THR A 117 -7.74 5.87 -13.64
C THR A 117 -8.60 5.33 -14.79
N ARG A 118 -9.88 5.74 -14.85
CA ARG A 118 -10.87 5.12 -15.73
C ARG A 118 -10.52 5.27 -17.20
N THR A 119 -10.15 6.49 -17.62
CA THR A 119 -9.82 6.77 -19.04
C THR A 119 -8.71 5.84 -19.52
N ALA A 120 -7.57 5.80 -18.82
CA ALA A 120 -6.43 4.98 -19.24
C ALA A 120 -6.69 3.46 -19.08
N SER A 121 -7.41 3.03 -18.04
CA SER A 121 -7.71 1.60 -17.83
C SER A 121 -8.67 1.00 -18.87
N LEU A 122 -9.42 1.84 -19.58
CA LEU A 122 -10.32 1.45 -20.66
C LEU A 122 -9.72 1.66 -22.06
N ASN A 123 -8.60 2.37 -22.15
CA ASN A 123 -7.96 2.68 -23.43
C ASN A 123 -7.00 1.55 -23.84
N PRO A 124 -7.29 0.79 -24.94
CA PRO A 124 -6.44 -0.29 -25.40
C PRO A 124 -5.04 0.17 -25.84
N GLU A 125 -4.86 1.45 -26.17
CA GLU A 125 -3.56 2.03 -26.53
C GLU A 125 -2.68 2.28 -25.29
N SER A 126 -3.28 2.51 -24.11
CA SER A 126 -2.59 2.76 -22.85
C SER A 126 -2.16 1.48 -22.13
N ILE A 127 -3.01 0.45 -22.18
CA ILE A 127 -2.81 -0.81 -21.44
C ILE A 127 -1.42 -1.43 -21.63
N PRO A 128 -0.81 -1.47 -22.85
CA PRO A 128 0.53 -2.05 -23.04
C PRO A 128 1.65 -1.37 -22.23
N TYR A 129 1.47 -0.11 -21.88
CA TYR A 129 2.46 0.71 -21.15
C TYR A 129 2.22 0.76 -19.64
N ILE A 130 1.09 0.26 -19.15
CA ILE A 130 0.80 0.15 -17.71
C ILE A 130 1.56 -1.06 -17.16
N GLY A 131 2.33 -0.85 -16.08
CA GLY A 131 3.08 -1.91 -15.41
C GLY A 131 2.60 -2.18 -13.98
N GLY A 132 1.71 -1.34 -13.45
CA GLY A 132 1.10 -1.47 -12.13
C GLY A 132 -0.03 -0.48 -11.94
N VAL A 133 -0.84 -0.70 -10.92
CA VAL A 133 -1.93 0.19 -10.48
C VAL A 133 -1.67 0.59 -9.05
N SER A 134 -1.90 1.85 -8.68
CA SER A 134 -1.63 2.34 -7.34
C SER A 134 -2.65 3.35 -6.85
N PHE A 135 -2.91 3.30 -5.55
CA PHE A 135 -3.55 4.34 -4.77
C PHE A 135 -2.88 4.47 -3.41
N HIS A 136 -3.08 5.60 -2.72
CA HIS A 136 -2.63 5.80 -1.34
C HIS A 136 -3.75 5.48 -0.35
N SER A 137 -3.39 5.07 0.85
CA SER A 137 -4.39 4.60 1.83
C SER A 137 -4.82 5.66 2.85
N TRP A 138 -4.66 6.94 2.55
CA TRP A 138 -5.00 8.02 3.48
C TRP A 138 -6.49 8.08 3.84
N ARG A 139 -7.37 7.81 2.88
CA ARG A 139 -8.84 7.88 3.01
C ARG A 139 -9.53 6.96 2.01
N GLY A 140 -10.87 6.95 2.04
CA GLY A 140 -11.67 6.32 0.98
C GLY A 140 -11.83 4.81 1.10
N TRP A 141 -11.66 4.22 2.27
CA TRP A 141 -11.68 2.77 2.51
C TRP A 141 -13.08 2.13 2.49
N SER A 142 -14.04 2.67 1.76
CA SER A 142 -15.31 1.98 1.57
C SER A 142 -15.07 0.65 0.83
N GLN A 143 -15.90 -0.36 1.10
CA GLN A 143 -15.80 -1.62 0.37
C GLN A 143 -15.96 -1.38 -1.14
N LYS A 144 -16.87 -0.49 -1.53
CA LYS A 144 -17.10 -0.12 -2.93
C LYS A 144 -15.82 0.36 -3.59
N ASN A 145 -15.17 1.39 -3.04
CA ASN A 145 -13.95 1.95 -3.62
C ASN A 145 -12.83 0.91 -3.73
N LEU A 146 -12.66 0.08 -2.70
CA LEU A 146 -11.63 -0.96 -2.69
C LEU A 146 -11.88 -2.04 -3.75
N LEU A 147 -13.15 -2.37 -4.03
CA LEU A 147 -13.50 -3.28 -5.12
C LEU A 147 -13.29 -2.66 -6.50
N GLU A 148 -13.53 -1.35 -6.67
CA GLU A 148 -13.22 -0.65 -7.93
C GLU A 148 -11.71 -0.76 -8.24
N TRP A 149 -10.83 -0.57 -7.27
CA TRP A 149 -9.38 -0.75 -7.44
C TRP A 149 -9.00 -2.19 -7.83
N TYR A 150 -9.63 -3.18 -7.20
CA TYR A 150 -9.46 -4.58 -7.56
C TYR A 150 -9.86 -4.83 -9.02
N ASP A 151 -11.03 -4.31 -9.44
CA ASP A 151 -11.54 -4.49 -10.80
C ASP A 151 -10.69 -3.76 -11.84
N ILE A 152 -10.15 -2.56 -11.53
CA ILE A 152 -9.22 -1.83 -12.39
C ILE A 152 -7.94 -2.67 -12.61
N ALA A 153 -7.33 -3.16 -11.55
CA ALA A 153 -6.11 -3.96 -11.65
C ALA A 153 -6.31 -5.24 -12.48
N ASN A 154 -7.44 -5.93 -12.27
CA ASN A 154 -7.80 -7.11 -13.06
C ASN A 154 -8.05 -6.76 -14.54
N ARG A 155 -8.72 -5.64 -14.82
CA ARG A 155 -9.01 -5.18 -16.19
C ARG A 155 -7.74 -4.94 -16.97
N VAL A 156 -6.76 -4.27 -16.39
CA VAL A 156 -5.48 -4.01 -17.07
C VAL A 156 -4.49 -5.18 -16.94
N GLY A 157 -4.81 -6.21 -16.15
CA GLY A 157 -3.97 -7.39 -15.94
C GLY A 157 -2.64 -7.07 -15.24
N GLN A 158 -2.61 -6.05 -14.37
CA GLN A 158 -1.40 -5.59 -13.70
C GLN A 158 -1.56 -5.64 -12.16
N PRO A 159 -0.44 -5.76 -11.41
CA PRO A 159 -0.48 -5.77 -9.96
C PRO A 159 -0.99 -4.45 -9.39
N LEU A 160 -1.74 -4.54 -8.28
CA LEU A 160 -2.16 -3.41 -7.47
C LEU A 160 -1.20 -3.19 -6.32
N PHE A 161 -0.85 -1.92 -6.07
CA PHE A 161 -0.06 -1.48 -4.93
C PHE A 161 -0.85 -0.48 -4.08
N VAL A 162 -0.51 -0.39 -2.80
CA VAL A 162 -0.74 0.82 -2.02
C VAL A 162 0.58 1.58 -2.00
N GLY A 163 0.67 2.67 -2.75
CA GLY A 163 1.90 3.44 -2.98
C GLY A 163 2.37 4.17 -1.72
N GLU A 164 1.41 4.65 -0.90
CA GLU A 164 1.66 5.19 0.43
C GLU A 164 0.67 4.59 1.42
N GLY A 165 1.20 3.82 2.37
CA GLY A 165 0.44 3.16 3.42
C GLY A 165 0.45 3.97 4.71
N SER A 166 -0.68 4.53 5.08
CA SER A 166 -1.05 5.09 6.39
C SER A 166 -2.55 5.45 6.36
N ILE A 167 -3.09 6.10 7.40
CA ILE A 167 -4.53 6.31 7.56
C ILE A 167 -4.98 7.74 7.86
N ASP A 168 -4.07 8.69 8.02
CA ASP A 168 -4.39 10.09 8.30
C ASP A 168 -3.31 11.00 7.74
N ALA A 169 -3.60 11.65 6.61
CA ALA A 169 -2.68 12.57 5.96
C ALA A 169 -2.32 13.84 6.79
N GLY A 170 -3.02 14.08 7.89
CA GLY A 170 -2.76 15.20 8.80
C GLY A 170 -2.03 14.82 10.09
N ALA A 171 -1.78 13.55 10.34
CA ALA A 171 -1.25 13.04 11.61
C ALA A 171 0.14 13.59 11.97
N TRP A 172 0.95 13.95 10.98
CA TRP A 172 2.26 14.59 11.20
C TRP A 172 2.19 15.89 12.02
N ARG A 173 1.02 16.54 12.06
CA ARG A 173 0.79 17.73 12.90
C ARG A 173 0.64 17.39 14.39
N TYR A 174 0.39 16.13 14.69
CA TYR A 174 0.14 15.61 16.05
C TYR A 174 0.95 14.34 16.28
N PRO A 175 2.30 14.41 16.20
CA PRO A 175 3.16 13.21 16.09
C PRO A 175 3.04 12.26 17.29
N GLN A 176 2.55 12.70 18.45
CA GLN A 176 2.30 11.85 19.61
C GLN A 176 1.28 10.73 19.31
N ILE A 177 0.40 10.92 18.31
CA ILE A 177 -0.58 9.91 17.91
C ILE A 177 0.09 8.61 17.42
N PHE A 178 1.32 8.69 16.91
CA PHE A 178 2.03 7.52 16.40
C PHE A 178 2.50 6.56 17.49
N ASP A 179 2.57 7.02 18.75
CA ASP A 179 2.84 6.19 19.92
C ASP A 179 1.55 5.58 20.51
N GLU A 180 0.36 6.03 20.05
CA GLU A 180 -0.92 5.58 20.58
C GLU A 180 -1.29 4.17 20.07
N PRO A 181 -1.59 3.21 20.96
CA PRO A 181 -2.04 1.87 20.57
C PRO A 181 -3.33 1.87 19.75
N SER A 182 -4.20 2.84 19.98
CA SER A 182 -5.46 3.01 19.23
C SER A 182 -5.21 3.34 17.76
N TYR A 183 -4.24 4.22 17.46
CA TYR A 183 -3.83 4.56 16.11
C TYR A 183 -3.18 3.35 15.42
N ALA A 184 -2.25 2.69 16.12
CA ALA A 184 -1.59 1.48 15.60
C ALA A 184 -2.58 0.37 15.25
N LEU A 185 -3.62 0.20 16.09
CA LEU A 185 -4.66 -0.81 15.86
C LEU A 185 -5.58 -0.42 14.69
N GLU A 186 -5.92 0.86 14.55
CA GLU A 186 -6.72 1.35 13.44
C GLU A 186 -5.99 1.23 12.11
N GLU A 187 -4.70 1.61 12.06
CA GLU A 187 -3.86 1.49 10.86
C GLU A 187 -3.84 0.04 10.35
N ILE A 188 -3.51 -0.91 11.20
CA ILE A 188 -3.46 -2.31 10.79
C ILE A 188 -4.86 -2.87 10.45
N ARG A 189 -5.93 -2.41 11.09
CA ARG A 189 -7.31 -2.75 10.75
C ARG A 189 -7.67 -2.31 9.34
N ILE A 190 -7.29 -1.09 8.96
CA ILE A 190 -7.52 -0.58 7.60
C ILE A 190 -6.70 -1.37 6.59
N TYR A 191 -5.45 -1.72 6.90
CA TYR A 191 -4.65 -2.58 6.02
C TYR A 191 -5.32 -3.94 5.79
N LEU A 192 -5.86 -4.58 6.83
CA LEU A 192 -6.62 -5.83 6.65
C LEU A 192 -7.86 -5.64 5.76
N LYS A 193 -8.55 -4.50 5.87
CA LYS A 193 -9.69 -4.18 5.00
C LYS A 193 -9.27 -4.02 3.54
N ILE A 194 -8.17 -3.29 3.29
CA ILE A 194 -7.59 -3.11 1.96
C ILE A 194 -7.17 -4.46 1.37
N LEU A 195 -6.41 -5.26 2.13
CA LEU A 195 -5.96 -6.58 1.72
C LEU A 195 -7.10 -7.55 1.41
N LYS A 196 -8.21 -7.42 2.12
CA LYS A 196 -9.41 -8.24 1.90
C LYS A 196 -10.15 -7.87 0.61
N PHE A 197 -10.34 -6.59 0.31
CA PHE A 197 -11.21 -6.13 -0.77
C PHE A 197 -10.45 -5.70 -2.03
N ALA A 198 -9.40 -4.90 -1.89
CA ALA A 198 -8.60 -4.45 -3.03
C ALA A 198 -7.52 -5.46 -3.43
N GLN A 199 -7.07 -6.31 -2.50
CA GLN A 199 -6.09 -7.38 -2.72
C GLN A 199 -4.76 -6.90 -3.35
N PRO A 200 -4.16 -5.80 -2.87
CA PRO A 200 -2.87 -5.36 -3.38
C PRO A 200 -1.78 -6.40 -3.10
N ILE A 201 -0.76 -6.43 -3.97
CA ILE A 201 0.42 -7.29 -3.75
C ILE A 201 1.37 -6.73 -2.69
N SER A 202 1.29 -5.41 -2.42
CA SER A 202 2.10 -4.74 -1.42
C SER A 202 1.41 -3.49 -0.88
N ILE A 203 1.70 -3.16 0.38
CA ILE A 203 1.41 -1.88 1.02
C ILE A 203 2.77 -1.28 1.39
N LEU A 204 3.16 -0.19 0.74
CA LEU A 204 4.41 0.52 1.02
C LEU A 204 4.16 1.50 2.16
N GLN A 205 4.72 1.21 3.33
CA GLN A 205 4.51 2.05 4.51
C GLN A 205 5.07 3.45 4.30
N TRP A 206 4.23 4.47 4.46
CA TRP A 206 4.63 5.85 4.60
C TRP A 206 4.78 6.20 6.08
N GLN A 207 5.99 6.48 6.59
CA GLN A 207 7.27 6.24 5.92
C GLN A 207 8.26 5.69 6.95
N LEU A 208 9.46 5.32 6.54
CA LEU A 208 10.48 4.76 7.44
C LEU A 208 11.31 5.84 8.14
N THR A 209 11.27 7.07 7.65
CA THR A 209 12.04 8.21 8.16
C THR A 209 11.18 9.11 9.06
N SER A 210 11.43 10.43 9.10
CA SER A 210 10.87 11.34 10.10
C SER A 210 9.34 11.32 10.20
N ASP A 211 8.66 11.78 9.19
CA ASP A 211 7.19 11.86 9.21
C ASP A 211 6.58 10.46 9.15
N TYR A 212 5.58 10.22 9.99
CA TYR A 212 4.92 8.90 10.06
C TYR A 212 5.82 7.72 10.46
N SER A 213 6.99 8.00 11.07
CA SER A 213 7.89 6.96 11.50
C SER A 213 7.19 5.90 12.35
N VAL A 214 7.54 4.64 12.11
CA VAL A 214 7.12 3.51 12.94
C VAL A 214 8.05 3.30 14.15
N LEU A 215 9.08 4.16 14.28
CA LEU A 215 9.98 4.25 15.41
C LEU A 215 9.69 5.53 16.19
N SER A 216 10.01 5.54 17.48
CA SER A 216 9.91 6.68 18.38
C SER A 216 11.24 6.92 19.08
N GLY A 217 11.55 8.17 19.45
CA GLY A 217 12.83 8.56 20.02
C GLY A 217 13.92 8.82 18.95
N GLY A 218 15.17 9.00 19.36
CA GLY A 218 16.30 9.24 18.47
C GLY A 218 16.24 10.55 17.69
N GLY A 219 15.62 11.59 18.23
CA GLY A 219 15.40 12.88 17.58
C GLY A 219 14.14 12.96 16.71
N ILE A 220 13.42 11.85 16.50
CA ILE A 220 12.17 11.84 15.72
C ILE A 220 11.14 12.73 16.43
N TYR A 221 10.60 13.71 15.71
CA TYR A 221 9.67 14.74 16.23
C TYR A 221 10.20 15.49 17.47
N GLY A 222 11.52 15.67 17.58
CA GLY A 222 12.16 16.31 18.73
C GLY A 222 12.13 15.46 20.00
N ASN A 223 11.87 14.17 19.91
CA ASN A 223 11.96 13.23 21.02
C ASN A 223 13.37 12.64 21.09
N ASP A 224 14.17 13.08 22.08
CA ASP A 224 15.57 12.67 22.30
C ASP A 224 15.70 11.36 23.10
N ASP A 225 14.60 10.70 23.46
CA ASP A 225 14.64 9.39 24.08
C ASP A 225 15.41 8.39 23.22
N LYS A 226 15.82 7.28 23.81
CA LYS A 226 16.42 6.17 23.06
C LYS A 226 15.48 5.68 21.97
N LEU A 227 16.00 5.54 20.76
CA LEU A 227 15.25 5.01 19.62
C LEU A 227 14.65 3.63 19.95
N LYS A 228 13.34 3.48 19.77
CA LYS A 228 12.59 2.25 20.04
C LYS A 228 11.50 2.02 18.99
N PRO A 229 11.16 0.75 18.68
CA PRO A 229 10.01 0.44 17.82
C PRO A 229 8.69 0.69 18.58
N THR A 230 7.70 1.25 17.85
CA THR A 230 6.33 1.45 18.35
C THR A 230 5.48 0.18 18.13
N GLN A 231 4.22 0.19 18.61
CA GLN A 231 3.26 -0.87 18.27
C GLN A 231 3.01 -0.95 16.76
N ARG A 232 3.03 0.17 16.04
CA ARG A 232 2.90 0.21 14.57
C ARG A 232 3.99 -0.61 13.90
N PHE A 233 5.25 -0.48 14.32
CA PHE A 233 6.36 -1.30 13.83
C PHE A 233 6.06 -2.80 13.98
N PHE A 234 5.60 -3.23 15.15
CA PHE A 234 5.34 -4.64 15.41
C PHE A 234 4.11 -5.15 14.65
N ASN A 235 3.08 -4.33 14.45
CA ASN A 235 1.93 -4.66 13.61
C ASN A 235 2.39 -4.91 12.15
N ILE A 236 3.17 -3.99 11.58
CA ILE A 236 3.69 -4.10 10.21
C ILE A 236 4.63 -5.31 10.08
N LYS A 237 5.53 -5.49 11.05
CA LYS A 237 6.42 -6.65 11.11
C LYS A 237 5.63 -7.97 11.15
N GLN A 238 4.56 -8.03 11.94
CA GLN A 238 3.70 -9.21 12.06
C GLN A 238 2.94 -9.48 10.76
N LEU A 239 2.36 -8.45 10.13
CA LEU A 239 1.71 -8.56 8.82
C LEU A 239 2.70 -9.00 7.74
N GLY A 240 3.88 -8.40 7.69
CA GLY A 240 4.95 -8.70 6.73
C GLY A 240 5.56 -10.10 6.85
N LYS A 241 5.22 -10.85 7.92
CA LYS A 241 5.55 -12.28 8.05
C LYS A 241 4.57 -13.21 7.34
N THR A 242 3.55 -12.68 6.69
CA THR A 242 2.71 -13.47 5.78
C THR A 242 3.61 -14.14 4.72
N PRO A 243 3.54 -15.47 4.55
CA PRO A 243 4.37 -16.13 3.55
C PRO A 243 4.15 -15.54 2.16
N SER A 244 5.24 -15.24 1.46
CA SER A 244 5.18 -14.69 0.10
C SER A 244 4.50 -15.66 -0.87
N GLY A 245 3.79 -15.13 -1.88
CA GLY A 245 3.11 -15.92 -2.90
C GLY A 245 1.77 -16.52 -2.47
N LEU A 246 1.29 -16.23 -1.25
CA LEU A 246 -0.09 -16.50 -0.89
C LEU A 246 -1.02 -15.50 -1.58
N ARG A 247 -2.23 -15.96 -1.90
CA ARG A 247 -3.29 -15.10 -2.46
C ARG A 247 -4.36 -14.85 -1.42
N SER A 248 -5.00 -13.68 -1.48
CA SER A 248 -6.18 -13.39 -0.66
C SER A 248 -7.26 -14.44 -0.89
N ILE A 249 -7.87 -14.92 0.17
CA ILE A 249 -9.00 -15.84 0.15
C ILE A 249 -10.18 -15.22 0.90
N PRO A 250 -11.43 -15.47 0.47
CA PRO A 250 -12.61 -14.91 1.12
C PRO A 250 -12.67 -15.30 2.60
N VAL A 251 -12.90 -14.32 3.45
CA VAL A 251 -13.14 -14.50 4.88
C VAL A 251 -14.26 -13.56 5.34
N THR A 252 -15.16 -14.04 6.18
CA THR A 252 -16.24 -13.27 6.79
C THR A 252 -16.18 -13.33 8.30
N SER A 253 -16.69 -12.32 8.96
CA SER A 253 -16.91 -12.29 10.40
C SER A 253 -18.35 -11.93 10.67
N ASN A 254 -18.97 -12.58 11.66
CA ASN A 254 -20.28 -12.23 12.20
C ASN A 254 -20.20 -11.17 13.32
N GLN A 255 -19.02 -10.59 13.55
CA GLN A 255 -18.74 -9.59 14.58
C GLN A 255 -18.19 -8.33 13.94
N GLU A 256 -18.87 -7.20 14.06
CA GLU A 256 -18.46 -5.91 13.50
C GLU A 256 -17.11 -5.39 14.04
N SER A 257 -16.86 -5.65 15.33
CA SER A 257 -15.61 -5.25 15.99
C SER A 257 -14.40 -6.13 15.62
N LEU A 258 -14.60 -7.17 14.78
CA LEU A 258 -13.57 -8.08 14.33
C LEU A 258 -13.34 -7.92 12.83
N THR A 259 -12.21 -7.38 12.46
CA THR A 259 -11.77 -7.29 11.05
C THR A 259 -10.81 -8.43 10.74
N ALA A 260 -11.00 -9.08 9.60
CA ALA A 260 -10.20 -10.23 9.18
C ALA A 260 -9.74 -10.11 7.73
N ALA A 261 -8.52 -10.61 7.45
CA ALA A 261 -8.02 -10.92 6.12
C ALA A 261 -7.36 -12.29 6.14
N ALA A 262 -7.58 -13.09 5.11
CA ALA A 262 -7.03 -14.44 5.00
C ALA A 262 -6.28 -14.63 3.68
N PHE A 263 -5.22 -15.42 3.73
CA PHE A 263 -4.37 -15.71 2.60
C PHE A 263 -4.09 -17.22 2.53
N GLY A 264 -3.95 -17.74 1.32
CA GLY A 264 -3.68 -19.17 1.18
C GLY A 264 -3.11 -19.56 -0.18
N SER A 265 -2.45 -20.71 -0.19
CA SER A 265 -2.08 -21.45 -1.39
C SER A 265 -2.37 -22.93 -1.16
N LYS A 266 -3.30 -23.47 -1.93
CA LYS A 266 -3.66 -24.88 -1.86
C LYS A 266 -2.49 -25.77 -2.29
N GLU A 267 -1.76 -25.36 -3.32
CA GLU A 267 -0.60 -26.09 -3.84
C GLU A 267 0.51 -26.21 -2.81
N ARG A 268 0.76 -25.13 -2.06
CA ARG A 268 1.82 -25.07 -1.05
C ARG A 268 1.36 -25.59 0.31
N GLY A 269 0.06 -25.81 0.51
CA GLY A 269 -0.52 -26.16 1.81
C GLY A 269 -0.26 -25.09 2.88
N GLN A 270 -0.18 -23.82 2.51
CA GLN A 270 0.17 -22.70 3.39
C GLN A 270 -0.98 -21.70 3.50
N TYR A 271 -1.28 -21.32 4.73
CA TYR A 271 -2.38 -20.40 5.04
C TYR A 271 -1.98 -19.43 6.14
N ALA A 272 -2.49 -18.21 6.02
CA ALA A 272 -2.39 -17.16 7.04
C ALA A 272 -3.77 -16.54 7.27
N LEU A 273 -4.09 -16.25 8.53
CA LEU A 273 -5.28 -15.50 8.91
C LEU A 273 -4.85 -14.38 9.85
N HIS A 274 -5.24 -13.16 9.53
CA HIS A 274 -5.02 -11.96 10.33
C HIS A 274 -6.33 -11.44 10.86
N LEU A 275 -6.37 -11.08 12.14
CA LEU A 275 -7.54 -10.61 12.86
C LEU A 275 -7.20 -9.38 13.68
N VAL A 276 -8.01 -8.33 13.59
CA VAL A 276 -7.99 -7.19 14.52
C VAL A 276 -9.25 -7.21 15.36
N ASN A 277 -9.12 -7.30 16.67
CA ASN A 277 -10.22 -7.20 17.62
C ASN A 277 -10.21 -5.81 18.30
N LYS A 278 -11.14 -4.93 17.90
CA LYS A 278 -11.36 -3.61 18.54
C LYS A 278 -12.29 -3.66 19.75
N GLY A 279 -12.98 -4.78 19.94
CA GLY A 279 -13.90 -4.97 21.08
C GLY A 279 -13.21 -5.51 22.32
N GLY A 280 -14.00 -5.94 23.31
CA GLY A 280 -13.49 -6.64 24.48
C GLY A 280 -12.98 -8.04 24.17
N LYS A 281 -12.36 -8.68 25.16
CA LYS A 281 -11.94 -10.08 25.09
C LYS A 281 -13.10 -10.98 24.72
N ARG A 282 -12.89 -11.88 23.75
CA ARG A 282 -13.92 -12.78 23.27
C ARG A 282 -13.38 -14.12 22.74
N PRO A 283 -14.20 -15.19 22.77
CA PRO A 283 -13.91 -16.41 22.05
C PRO A 283 -14.10 -16.19 20.55
N ILE A 284 -13.26 -16.81 19.74
CA ILE A 284 -13.34 -16.84 18.28
C ILE A 284 -13.30 -18.30 17.85
N GLU A 285 -14.26 -18.70 17.00
CA GLU A 285 -14.23 -19.92 16.25
C GLU A 285 -13.92 -19.59 14.78
N VAL A 286 -12.88 -20.20 14.23
CA VAL A 286 -12.56 -20.14 12.80
C VAL A 286 -12.99 -21.44 12.15
N ASN A 287 -13.80 -21.34 11.10
CA ASN A 287 -14.35 -22.46 10.36
C ASN A 287 -13.83 -22.48 8.92
N GLY A 288 -13.96 -23.63 8.24
CA GLY A 288 -13.62 -23.77 6.83
C GLY A 288 -12.13 -23.96 6.59
N ILE A 289 -11.39 -24.40 7.59
CA ILE A 289 -9.95 -24.68 7.47
C ILE A 289 -9.79 -26.00 6.71
N PRO A 290 -8.91 -26.05 5.68
CA PRO A 290 -8.64 -27.28 4.96
C PRO A 290 -8.18 -28.42 5.87
N SER A 291 -8.66 -29.64 5.63
CA SER A 291 -8.33 -30.83 6.44
C SER A 291 -6.84 -31.16 6.45
N SER A 292 -6.10 -30.70 5.46
CA SER A 292 -4.63 -30.86 5.39
C SER A 292 -3.87 -29.99 6.39
N ILE A 293 -4.52 -29.05 7.07
CA ILE A 293 -3.88 -28.14 8.02
C ILE A 293 -4.18 -28.60 9.44
N PRO A 294 -3.20 -29.19 10.15
CA PRO A 294 -3.42 -29.74 11.49
C PRO A 294 -3.42 -28.69 12.59
N ALA A 295 -2.74 -27.55 12.40
CA ALA A 295 -2.59 -26.54 13.44
C ALA A 295 -2.15 -25.18 12.88
N PHE A 296 -2.29 -24.14 13.69
CA PHE A 296 -1.76 -22.81 13.46
C PHE A 296 -0.91 -22.31 14.62
N ASN A 297 0.17 -21.60 14.30
CA ASN A 297 0.92 -20.82 15.27
C ASN A 297 0.26 -19.45 15.42
N VAL A 298 -0.01 -19.04 16.64
CA VAL A 298 -0.70 -17.79 16.98
C VAL A 298 0.30 -16.76 17.46
N TYR A 299 0.32 -15.62 16.82
CA TYR A 299 1.12 -14.44 17.17
C TYR A 299 0.19 -13.27 17.50
N VAL A 300 0.62 -12.45 18.44
CA VAL A 300 -0.16 -11.28 18.90
C VAL A 300 0.74 -10.06 19.03
N THR A 301 0.21 -8.93 18.60
CA THR A 301 0.68 -7.59 18.94
C THR A 301 -0.47 -6.83 19.60
N ASP A 302 -0.21 -6.31 20.81
CA ASP A 302 -1.08 -5.46 21.60
C ASP A 302 -0.23 -4.58 22.54
N GLN A 303 -0.81 -3.90 23.51
CA GLN A 303 -0.08 -3.07 24.48
C GLN A 303 0.96 -3.85 25.30
N ASN A 304 0.81 -5.16 25.47
CA ASN A 304 1.66 -6.00 26.31
C ASN A 304 2.53 -6.98 25.51
N ASN A 305 2.25 -7.14 24.23
CA ASN A 305 2.89 -8.14 23.38
C ASN A 305 3.35 -7.50 22.08
N SER A 306 4.63 -7.70 21.74
CA SER A 306 5.29 -7.17 20.54
C SER A 306 5.61 -8.31 19.58
N PHE A 307 4.67 -8.65 18.70
CA PHE A 307 4.78 -9.80 17.77
C PHE A 307 5.18 -11.09 18.50
N LYS A 308 4.49 -11.37 19.57
CA LYS A 308 4.80 -12.50 20.45
C LYS A 308 4.07 -13.76 20.00
N ARG A 309 4.78 -14.87 19.85
CA ARG A 309 4.17 -16.20 19.72
C ARG A 309 3.53 -16.58 21.05
N ILE A 310 2.24 -16.80 21.04
CA ILE A 310 1.46 -17.11 22.25
C ILE A 310 1.31 -18.63 22.41
N LYS A 311 0.89 -19.32 21.34
CA LYS A 311 0.60 -20.75 21.38
C LYS A 311 0.52 -21.36 19.97
N LYS A 312 0.47 -22.70 19.91
CA LYS A 312 0.01 -23.46 18.76
C LYS A 312 -1.40 -23.95 19.03
N VAL A 313 -2.32 -23.76 18.09
CA VAL A 313 -3.72 -24.17 18.21
C VAL A 313 -3.99 -25.28 17.21
N GLN A 314 -4.55 -26.38 17.68
CA GLN A 314 -4.90 -27.54 16.84
C GLN A 314 -6.18 -27.24 16.07
N VAL A 315 -6.25 -27.76 14.84
CA VAL A 315 -7.45 -27.79 14.02
C VAL A 315 -8.12 -29.14 14.19
N SER A 316 -9.42 -29.12 14.46
CA SER A 316 -10.25 -30.34 14.56
C SER A 316 -11.49 -30.14 13.68
N ASN A 317 -11.76 -31.08 12.79
CA ASN A 317 -12.90 -31.06 11.87
C ASN A 317 -13.03 -29.72 11.09
N GLY A 318 -11.91 -29.17 10.61
CA GLY A 318 -11.88 -27.91 9.86
C GLY A 318 -12.15 -26.67 10.71
N LYS A 319 -12.02 -26.77 12.03
CA LYS A 319 -12.28 -25.69 12.99
C LYS A 319 -11.12 -25.50 13.95
N LEU A 320 -10.92 -24.27 14.40
CA LEU A 320 -10.09 -23.95 15.56
C LEU A 320 -10.77 -22.93 16.46
N ASN A 321 -10.43 -22.97 17.74
CA ASN A 321 -10.95 -22.05 18.75
C ASN A 321 -9.80 -21.33 19.45
N LEU A 322 -9.97 -20.00 19.64
CA LEU A 322 -9.03 -19.17 20.40
C LEU A 322 -9.78 -18.05 21.12
N PHE A 323 -9.09 -17.42 22.06
CA PHE A 323 -9.55 -16.14 22.63
C PHE A 323 -8.75 -15.02 22.01
N ALA A 324 -9.46 -13.95 21.59
CA ALA A 324 -8.87 -12.69 21.18
C ALA A 324 -9.01 -11.68 22.33
N GLU A 325 -7.88 -11.16 22.79
CA GLU A 325 -7.87 -10.07 23.74
C GLU A 325 -8.41 -8.79 23.07
N GLY A 326 -8.95 -7.86 23.87
CA GLY A 326 -9.37 -6.56 23.36
C GLY A 326 -8.16 -5.72 22.93
N GLY A 327 -8.34 -4.91 21.88
CA GLY A 327 -7.26 -4.05 21.37
C GLY A 327 -6.07 -4.81 20.80
N SER A 328 -6.28 -5.99 20.18
CA SER A 328 -5.19 -6.85 19.71
C SER A 328 -5.20 -7.07 18.19
N PHE A 329 -4.01 -7.21 17.63
CA PHE A 329 -3.75 -7.75 16.29
C PHE A 329 -3.21 -9.17 16.41
N ILE A 330 -3.91 -10.13 15.82
CA ILE A 330 -3.65 -11.56 15.93
C ILE A 330 -3.35 -12.11 14.54
N SER A 331 -2.29 -12.90 14.42
CA SER A 331 -1.96 -13.62 13.19
C SER A 331 -1.83 -15.11 13.46
N LEU A 332 -2.42 -15.89 12.59
CA LEU A 332 -2.36 -17.33 12.58
C LEU A 332 -1.60 -17.79 11.33
N PHE A 333 -0.53 -18.54 11.49
CA PHE A 333 0.25 -19.10 10.39
C PHE A 333 0.26 -20.62 10.47
N SER A 334 -0.06 -21.30 9.35
CA SER A 334 -0.06 -22.76 9.26
C SER A 334 1.33 -23.38 9.20
N VAL A 335 2.37 -22.56 9.02
CA VAL A 335 3.78 -23.00 8.91
C VAL A 335 4.62 -22.38 10.02
N ASP A 336 5.70 -23.11 10.40
CA ASP A 336 6.61 -22.68 11.48
C ASP A 336 7.67 -21.67 11.00
N ASP A 337 7.97 -21.58 9.71
CA ASP A 337 9.11 -20.85 9.13
C ASP A 337 8.93 -19.30 9.06
N CYS A 338 7.92 -18.73 9.69
CA CYS A 338 7.71 -17.28 9.69
C CYS A 338 8.82 -16.47 10.43
N LEU A 339 9.75 -17.14 11.11
CA LEU A 339 10.80 -16.50 11.92
C LEU A 339 12.21 -16.52 11.32
N THR A 340 12.46 -17.28 10.26
CA THR A 340 13.81 -17.56 9.74
C THR A 340 14.25 -16.70 8.53
N ARG A 341 13.52 -15.62 8.20
CA ARG A 341 13.95 -14.70 7.15
C ARG A 341 13.91 -13.27 7.61
#